data_ec1a806801dec8d0202ac1a132ac2313
#
_entry.id   ec1a806801dec8d0202ac1a132ac2313
#
_cell.length_a   1.000
_cell.length_b   1.000
_cell.length_c   1.000
_cell.angle_alpha   90.00
_cell.angle_beta   90.00
_cell.angle_gamma   90.00
#
_symmetry.space_group_name_H-M   'P 1'
#
loop_
_entity.id
_entity.type
_entity.pdbx_description
1 polymer ?
#
loop_
_entity_poly.entity_id
_entity_poly.type
_entity_poly.pdbx_seq_one_letter_code
_entity_poly.pdbx_strand_id
1 'polypeptide(L)'
;MKLTKPVVLLLSGGIDSTVVLAQLHKKAIPVHALSFNYGQRHSVELEFAKRNAQKYAVAQHHIIAPDYKAMQQGNLLTDLSFTPKNYLEEALPRGINDCYVPGRNLLMLSYAAAYAEAHGLTDIYFAAN
;
A
#
# COMPACT_ATOMS: atom_id res chain seq x y z
N MET A 1 -16.38 29.54 5.74
CA MET A 1 -15.64 28.37 6.21
C MET A 1 -14.82 27.75 5.07
N LYS A 2 -13.57 27.48 5.34
CA LYS A 2 -12.69 26.90 4.34
C LYS A 2 -12.75 25.37 4.42
N LEU A 3 -13.15 24.71 3.34
CA LEU A 3 -13.19 23.25 3.29
C LEU A 3 -11.80 22.70 2.97
N THR A 4 -11.36 21.74 3.76
CA THR A 4 -10.09 21.08 3.52
C THR A 4 -10.25 20.05 2.40
N LYS A 5 -9.40 20.15 1.38
CA LYS A 5 -9.42 19.22 0.27
C LYS A 5 -8.89 17.85 0.72
N PRO A 6 -9.52 16.76 0.30
CA PRO A 6 -9.00 15.44 0.64
C PRO A 6 -7.61 15.20 0.07
N VAL A 7 -6.87 14.31 0.71
CA VAL A 7 -5.57 13.87 0.22
C VAL A 7 -5.63 12.38 -0.09
N VAL A 8 -4.74 11.92 -0.98
CA VAL A 8 -4.60 10.49 -1.26
C VAL A 8 -3.52 9.94 -0.35
N LEU A 9 -3.78 8.80 0.28
CA LEU A 9 -2.82 8.12 1.12
C LEU A 9 -2.65 6.68 0.66
N LEU A 10 -1.42 6.27 0.43
CA LEU A 10 -1.12 4.86 0.22
C LEU A 10 -1.08 4.17 1.58
N LEU A 11 -2.06 3.30 1.84
CA LEU A 11 -2.26 2.66 3.15
C LEU A 11 -1.93 1.18 3.05
N SER A 12 -0.80 0.78 3.64
CA SER A 12 -0.33 -0.60 3.55
C SER A 12 -0.76 -1.49 4.71
N GLY A 13 -1.26 -0.89 5.78
CA GLY A 13 -1.54 -1.63 7.01
C GLY A 13 -0.33 -1.75 7.93
N GLY A 14 0.84 -1.32 7.48
CA GLY A 14 2.03 -1.28 8.33
C GLY A 14 2.03 -0.07 9.26
N ILE A 15 3.00 -0.06 10.16
CA ILE A 15 3.08 0.97 11.20
C ILE A 15 3.26 2.37 10.59
N ASP A 16 4.16 2.50 9.64
CA ASP A 16 4.52 3.82 9.11
C ASP A 16 3.35 4.50 8.42
N SER A 17 2.62 3.78 7.56
CA SER A 17 1.47 4.37 6.89
C SER A 17 0.33 4.64 7.86
N THR A 18 0.20 3.82 8.92
CA THR A 18 -0.80 4.05 9.95
C THR A 18 -0.51 5.32 10.75
N VAL A 19 0.77 5.59 11.03
CA VAL A 19 1.14 6.83 11.71
C VAL A 19 0.76 8.05 10.86
N VAL A 20 1.02 8.01 9.56
CA VAL A 20 0.63 9.09 8.66
C VAL A 20 -0.89 9.28 8.68
N LEU A 21 -1.63 8.17 8.62
CA LEU A 21 -3.10 8.24 8.68
C LEU A 21 -3.58 8.87 9.98
N ALA A 22 -3.00 8.46 11.10
CA ALA A 22 -3.38 9.02 12.40
C ALA A 22 -3.09 10.53 12.46
N GLN A 23 -1.98 10.97 11.91
CA GLN A 23 -1.64 12.38 11.87
C GLN A 23 -2.63 13.18 11.00
N LEU A 24 -2.99 12.64 9.85
CA LEU A 24 -3.98 13.29 8.99
C LEU A 24 -5.35 13.38 9.68
N HIS A 25 -5.75 12.30 10.36
CA HIS A 25 -6.98 12.27 11.10
C HIS A 25 -6.99 13.33 12.21
N LYS A 26 -5.89 13.44 12.93
CA LYS A 26 -5.76 14.42 14.00
C LYS A 26 -5.90 15.85 13.48
N LYS A 27 -5.45 16.10 12.26
CA LYS A 27 -5.56 17.42 11.63
C LYS A 27 -6.91 17.61 10.92
N ALA A 28 -7.81 16.65 11.03
CA ALA A 28 -9.12 16.67 10.38
C ALA A 28 -9.04 16.81 8.85
N ILE A 29 -8.02 16.21 8.25
CA ILE A 29 -7.87 16.20 6.80
C ILE A 29 -8.54 14.95 6.25
N PRO A 30 -9.52 15.09 5.34
CA PRO A 30 -10.17 13.91 4.75
C PRO A 30 -9.17 13.09 3.93
N VAL A 31 -9.30 11.77 3.99
CA VAL A 31 -8.35 10.87 3.35
C VAL A 31 -9.06 9.95 2.36
N HIS A 32 -8.52 9.85 1.16
CA HIS A 32 -8.84 8.80 0.21
C HIS A 32 -7.70 7.80 0.26
N ALA A 33 -7.92 6.67 0.90
CA ALA A 33 -6.87 5.67 1.11
C ALA A 33 -6.88 4.65 -0.02
N LEU A 34 -5.70 4.32 -0.52
CA LEU A 34 -5.52 3.27 -1.51
C LEU A 34 -4.62 2.19 -0.91
N SER A 35 -5.10 0.96 -0.94
CA SER A 35 -4.33 -0.22 -0.56
C SER A 35 -4.19 -1.14 -1.75
N PHE A 36 -3.13 -1.96 -1.76
CA PHE A 36 -2.83 -2.78 -2.92
C PHE A 36 -2.77 -4.25 -2.54
N ASN A 37 -3.48 -5.05 -3.31
CA ASN A 37 -3.43 -6.50 -3.21
C ASN A 37 -2.76 -7.03 -4.47
N TYR A 38 -1.50 -7.41 -4.36
CA TYR A 38 -0.75 -7.94 -5.49
C TYR A 38 -0.53 -9.44 -5.39
N GLY A 39 -1.50 -10.13 -4.76
CA GLY A 39 -1.48 -11.58 -4.68
C GLY A 39 -0.54 -12.13 -3.62
N GLN A 40 -0.22 -11.33 -2.60
CA GLN A 40 0.63 -11.83 -1.53
C GLN A 40 -0.04 -12.99 -0.80
N ARG A 41 0.79 -13.90 -0.33
CA ARG A 41 0.36 -15.12 0.31
C ARG A 41 -0.49 -14.87 1.56
N HIS A 42 -0.13 -13.85 2.31
CA HIS A 42 -0.84 -13.47 3.53
C HIS A 42 -1.45 -12.09 3.36
N SER A 43 -2.72 -12.00 3.65
CA SER A 43 -3.45 -10.74 3.50
C SER A 43 -3.63 -10.00 4.83
N VAL A 44 -2.84 -10.33 5.84
CA VAL A 44 -2.98 -9.72 7.16
C VAL A 44 -2.76 -8.20 7.11
N GLU A 45 -1.85 -7.74 6.26
CA GLU A 45 -1.64 -6.31 6.09
C GLU A 45 -2.88 -5.62 5.55
N LEU A 46 -3.59 -6.26 4.60
CA LEU A 46 -4.83 -5.70 4.07
C LEU A 46 -5.92 -5.65 5.14
N GLU A 47 -5.97 -6.65 6.01
CA GLU A 47 -6.92 -6.63 7.13
C GLU A 47 -6.63 -5.47 8.08
N PHE A 48 -5.36 -5.24 8.39
CA PHE A 48 -4.99 -4.09 9.20
C PHE A 48 -5.30 -2.77 8.50
N ALA A 49 -5.07 -2.70 7.19
CA ALA A 49 -5.41 -1.50 6.43
C ALA A 49 -6.91 -1.21 6.51
N LYS A 50 -7.74 -2.23 6.35
CA LYS A 50 -9.21 -2.08 6.47
C LYS A 50 -9.61 -1.60 7.85
N ARG A 51 -9.05 -2.20 8.90
CA ARG A 51 -9.35 -1.80 10.27
C ARG A 51 -8.95 -0.36 10.54
N ASN A 52 -7.77 0.01 10.07
CA ASN A 52 -7.27 1.37 10.30
C ASN A 52 -8.08 2.39 9.49
N ALA A 53 -8.49 2.03 8.29
CA ALA A 53 -9.34 2.91 7.50
C ALA A 53 -10.67 3.19 8.22
N GLN A 54 -11.25 2.17 8.85
CA GLN A 54 -12.46 2.34 9.63
C GLN A 54 -12.20 3.13 10.90
N LYS A 55 -11.14 2.78 11.62
CA LYS A 55 -10.81 3.44 12.89
C LYS A 55 -10.61 4.94 12.73
N TYR A 56 -9.95 5.33 11.66
CA TYR A 56 -9.64 6.73 11.42
C TYR A 56 -10.60 7.38 10.42
N ALA A 57 -11.72 6.72 10.15
CA ALA A 57 -12.84 7.28 9.40
C ALA A 57 -12.41 7.93 8.07
N VAL A 58 -11.64 7.20 7.25
CA VAL A 58 -11.25 7.71 5.95
C VAL A 58 -12.49 7.95 5.08
N ALA A 59 -12.44 8.95 4.23
CA ALA A 59 -13.58 9.28 3.36
C ALA A 59 -13.82 8.20 2.32
N GLN A 60 -12.76 7.62 1.78
CA GLN A 60 -12.82 6.53 0.81
C GLN A 60 -11.67 5.56 1.07
N HIS A 61 -11.92 4.27 0.88
CA HIS A 61 -10.85 3.26 0.92
C HIS A 61 -11.04 2.32 -0.26
N HIS A 62 -10.07 2.27 -1.14
CA HIS A 62 -10.09 1.40 -2.30
C HIS A 62 -8.96 0.39 -2.22
N ILE A 63 -9.26 -0.87 -2.53
CA ILE A 63 -8.25 -1.93 -2.62
C ILE A 63 -8.04 -2.22 -4.09
N ILE A 64 -6.83 -2.00 -4.56
CA ILE A 64 -6.46 -2.17 -5.97
C ILE A 64 -5.68 -3.46 -6.11
N ALA A 65 -6.04 -4.27 -7.09
CA ALA A 65 -5.39 -5.57 -7.33
C ALA A 65 -4.70 -5.55 -8.71
N PRO A 66 -3.49 -4.96 -8.79
CA PRO A 66 -2.77 -4.96 -10.05
C PRO A 66 -2.34 -6.37 -10.44
N ASP A 67 -2.18 -6.60 -11.73
CA ASP A 67 -1.68 -7.88 -12.21
C ASP A 67 -0.16 -7.83 -12.31
N TYR A 68 0.51 -8.47 -11.38
CA TYR A 68 1.97 -8.54 -11.36
C TYR A 68 2.53 -9.81 -11.98
N LYS A 69 1.68 -10.65 -12.57
CA LYS A 69 2.13 -11.96 -13.07
C LYS A 69 3.28 -11.86 -14.04
N ALA A 70 3.28 -10.88 -14.90
CA ALA A 70 4.34 -10.71 -15.89
C ALA A 70 5.67 -10.29 -15.26
N MET A 71 5.64 -9.78 -14.04
CA MET A 71 6.81 -9.24 -13.36
C MET A 71 7.31 -10.11 -12.21
N GLN A 72 6.52 -11.06 -11.78
CA GLN A 72 6.92 -11.92 -10.67
C GLN A 72 7.83 -13.05 -11.16
N GLN A 73 8.79 -13.42 -10.35
CA GLN A 73 9.72 -14.47 -10.69
C GLN A 73 10.31 -15.02 -9.40
N GLY A 74 9.67 -16.04 -8.83
CA GLY A 74 10.07 -16.60 -7.57
C GLY A 74 9.85 -15.67 -6.40
N ASN A 75 8.93 -14.72 -6.54
CA ASN A 75 8.66 -13.73 -5.51
C ASN A 75 7.77 -14.33 -4.43
N LEU A 76 8.19 -14.21 -3.19
CA LEU A 76 7.47 -14.80 -2.06
C LEU A 76 6.07 -14.20 -1.87
N LEU A 77 5.86 -12.96 -2.25
CA LEU A 77 4.58 -12.28 -2.09
C LEU A 77 3.58 -12.60 -3.18
N THR A 78 4.05 -12.86 -4.40
CA THR A 78 3.18 -13.01 -5.56
C THR A 78 3.23 -14.39 -6.18
N ASP A 79 4.32 -15.14 -6.00
CA ASP A 79 4.46 -16.48 -6.53
C ASP A 79 4.14 -17.50 -5.44
N LEU A 80 2.91 -18.01 -5.48
CA LEU A 80 2.45 -18.93 -4.44
C LEU A 80 3.11 -20.30 -4.48
N SER A 81 3.85 -20.61 -5.55
CA SER A 81 4.62 -21.85 -5.60
C SER A 81 5.94 -21.75 -4.84
N PHE A 82 6.36 -20.54 -4.52
CA PHE A 82 7.61 -20.31 -3.79
C PHE A 82 7.41 -20.57 -2.30
N THR A 83 8.32 -21.27 -1.66
CA THR A 83 8.19 -21.61 -0.24
C THR A 83 9.02 -20.70 0.64
N PRO A 84 8.53 -20.35 1.84
CA PRO A 84 9.30 -19.55 2.77
C PRO A 84 10.64 -20.17 3.17
N LYS A 85 10.73 -21.50 3.14
CA LYS A 85 11.97 -22.19 3.45
C LYS A 85 13.08 -21.80 2.51
N ASN A 86 12.79 -21.75 1.21
CA ASN A 86 13.78 -21.34 0.23
C ASN A 86 14.21 -19.90 0.45
N TYR A 87 13.27 -19.05 0.78
CA TYR A 87 13.56 -17.67 1.07
C TYR A 87 14.53 -17.54 2.25
N LEU A 88 14.27 -18.25 3.34
CA LEU A 88 15.09 -18.16 4.53
C LEU A 88 16.53 -18.66 4.28
N GLU A 89 16.69 -19.68 3.47
CA GLU A 89 17.99 -20.26 3.21
C GLU A 89 18.84 -19.43 2.27
N GLU A 90 18.23 -18.78 1.30
CA GLU A 90 18.95 -18.19 0.19
C GLU A 90 19.01 -16.68 0.23
N ALA A 91 17.97 -16.03 0.70
CA ALA A 91 17.81 -14.59 0.52
C ALA A 91 18.23 -13.74 1.70
N LEU A 92 18.29 -14.29 2.90
CA LEU A 92 18.51 -13.50 4.11
C LEU A 92 19.70 -12.55 4.08
N PRO A 93 20.88 -12.97 3.63
CA PRO A 93 22.02 -12.05 3.66
C PRO A 93 22.04 -11.04 2.52
N ARG A 94 21.01 -11.01 1.72
CA ARG A 94 20.97 -10.15 0.55
C ARG A 94 20.12 -8.92 0.81
N GLY A 95 20.43 -7.82 0.15
CA GLY A 95 19.60 -6.63 0.22
C GLY A 95 18.28 -6.82 -0.51
N ILE A 96 18.29 -7.59 -1.58
CA ILE A 96 17.08 -7.89 -2.34
C ILE A 96 16.63 -9.30 -1.96
N ASN A 97 15.38 -9.44 -1.58
CA ASN A 97 14.84 -10.70 -1.12
C ASN A 97 13.64 -11.11 -1.96
N ASP A 98 13.12 -12.30 -1.68
CA ASP A 98 12.02 -12.88 -2.43
C ASP A 98 10.70 -12.15 -2.20
N CYS A 99 10.65 -11.24 -1.25
CA CYS A 99 9.46 -10.40 -1.03
C CYS A 99 9.47 -9.14 -1.88
N TYR A 100 10.53 -8.92 -2.64
CA TYR A 100 10.62 -7.74 -3.50
C TYR A 100 9.68 -7.89 -4.70
N VAL A 101 8.88 -6.86 -4.94
CA VAL A 101 8.02 -6.75 -6.12
C VAL A 101 8.60 -5.66 -7.00
N PRO A 102 9.10 -6.00 -8.20
CA PRO A 102 9.75 -5.02 -9.05
C PRO A 102 8.86 -3.82 -9.36
N GLY A 103 9.40 -2.63 -9.17
CA GLY A 103 8.68 -1.41 -9.47
C GLY A 103 7.46 -1.13 -8.61
N ARG A 104 7.34 -1.80 -7.48
CA ARG A 104 6.15 -1.68 -6.64
C ARG A 104 5.83 -0.25 -6.26
N ASN A 105 6.82 0.48 -5.74
CA ASN A 105 6.58 1.86 -5.32
C ASN A 105 6.18 2.74 -6.49
N LEU A 106 6.82 2.56 -7.64
CA LEU A 106 6.48 3.31 -8.83
C LEU A 106 5.05 3.03 -9.28
N LEU A 107 4.66 1.74 -9.29
CA LEU A 107 3.30 1.37 -9.67
C LEU A 107 2.27 1.94 -8.71
N MET A 108 2.53 1.85 -7.43
CA MET A 108 1.61 2.39 -6.42
C MET A 108 1.46 3.90 -6.55
N LEU A 109 2.58 4.61 -6.74
CA LEU A 109 2.53 6.06 -6.91
C LEU A 109 1.83 6.44 -8.22
N SER A 110 1.99 5.65 -9.28
CA SER A 110 1.29 5.89 -10.54
C SER A 110 -0.21 5.74 -10.38
N TYR A 111 -0.66 4.70 -9.68
CA TYR A 111 -2.08 4.55 -9.37
C TYR A 111 -2.60 5.73 -8.56
N ALA A 112 -1.83 6.14 -7.54
CA ALA A 112 -2.23 7.26 -6.70
C ALA A 112 -2.33 8.55 -7.51
N ALA A 113 -1.38 8.78 -8.41
CA ALA A 113 -1.40 9.96 -9.26
C ALA A 113 -2.61 9.96 -10.19
N ALA A 114 -2.91 8.81 -10.79
CA ALA A 114 -4.07 8.68 -11.67
C ALA A 114 -5.37 8.89 -10.89
N TYR A 115 -5.45 8.31 -9.70
CA TYR A 115 -6.60 8.50 -8.83
C TYR A 115 -6.79 9.98 -8.46
N ALA A 116 -5.70 10.63 -8.05
CA ALA A 116 -5.74 12.02 -7.67
C ALA A 116 -6.21 12.90 -8.84
N GLU A 117 -5.67 12.66 -10.03
CA GLU A 117 -6.07 13.39 -11.21
C GLU A 117 -7.56 13.22 -11.49
N ALA A 118 -8.03 11.97 -11.43
CA ALA A 118 -9.44 11.67 -11.70
C ALA A 118 -10.39 12.34 -10.71
N HIS A 119 -9.94 12.58 -9.49
CA HIS A 119 -10.79 13.14 -8.43
C HIS A 119 -10.46 14.59 -8.09
N GLY A 120 -9.59 15.21 -8.87
CA GLY A 120 -9.25 16.62 -8.64
C GLY A 120 -8.46 16.85 -7.36
N LEU A 121 -7.70 15.86 -6.91
CA LEU A 121 -6.87 15.95 -5.72
C LEU A 121 -5.43 16.25 -6.10
N THR A 122 -4.71 16.95 -5.22
CA THR A 122 -3.37 17.42 -5.54
C THR A 122 -2.28 16.84 -4.65
N ASP A 123 -2.64 16.24 -3.52
CA ASP A 123 -1.66 15.81 -2.53
C ASP A 123 -1.71 14.30 -2.35
N ILE A 124 -0.55 13.69 -2.40
CA ILE A 124 -0.38 12.24 -2.21
C ILE A 124 0.60 12.05 -1.06
N TYR A 125 0.20 11.23 -0.09
CA TYR A 125 1.03 10.86 1.04
C TYR A 125 1.37 9.39 0.98
N PHE A 126 2.59 9.07 1.30
CA PHE A 126 3.00 7.68 1.49
C PHE A 126 4.14 7.63 2.49
N ALA A 127 4.28 6.49 3.15
CA ALA A 127 5.37 6.27 4.09
C ALA A 127 6.44 5.44 3.39
N ALA A 128 7.60 6.05 3.20
CA ALA A 128 8.74 5.37 2.58
C ALA A 128 9.61 4.73 3.67
N ASN A 129 10.05 3.50 3.40
CA ASN A 129 10.97 2.80 4.30
C ASN A 129 12.40 2.91 3.76
#